data_4231bbf53cc2dcb94193754eacf20415
#
_entry.id   4231bbf53cc2dcb94193754eacf20415
#
_cell.length_a   1.000
_cell.length_b   1.000
_cell.length_c   1.000
_cell.angle_alpha   90.00
_cell.angle_beta   90.00
_cell.angle_gamma   90.00
#
_symmetry.space_group_name_H-M   'P 1'
#
loop_
_entity.id
_entity.type
_entity.pdbx_description
1 polymer ?
#
loop_
_entity_poly.entity_id
_entity_poly.type
_entity_poly.pdbx_seq_one_letter_code
_entity_poly.pdbx_strand_id
1 'polypeptide(L)'
;MRKILGFVYTALLLGANTLGANAALADVSALRAGDMLKLNLTEAVALPEVAILDGDGAEHSLSQWQGQWVVLNFWATWCAPCRHEMPSLGRLQATMPDLAVLPVATGRNSVEGITRFYEEAGVTNLPVLLDPQSELARNMAVRGLPVTVIVNPDGHEVARLIGDAEWDSADAQAILAAMMAEGE
;
A
#
# COMPACT_ATOMS: atom_id res chain seq x y z
N MET A 1 -31.32 23.37 -57.83
CA MET A 1 -31.38 22.11 -57.07
C MET A 1 -30.13 22.00 -56.18
N ARG A 2 -30.23 22.40 -54.91
CA ARG A 2 -29.13 22.39 -53.94
C ARG A 2 -29.38 21.21 -53.00
N LYS A 3 -28.49 20.20 -52.98
CA LYS A 3 -28.55 19.10 -52.04
C LYS A 3 -27.88 19.51 -50.76
N ILE A 4 -28.64 19.51 -49.65
CA ILE A 4 -28.15 19.73 -48.29
C ILE A 4 -27.66 18.37 -47.75
N LEU A 5 -26.36 18.25 -47.53
CA LEU A 5 -25.75 17.08 -46.87
C LEU A 5 -25.89 17.28 -45.34
N GLY A 6 -26.69 16.43 -44.71
CA GLY A 6 -26.82 16.41 -43.25
C GLY A 6 -25.58 15.78 -42.63
N PHE A 7 -24.92 16.53 -41.75
CA PHE A 7 -23.88 16.00 -40.85
C PHE A 7 -24.56 15.33 -39.65
N VAL A 8 -24.45 14.01 -39.61
CA VAL A 8 -24.80 13.25 -38.40
C VAL A 8 -23.63 13.35 -37.42
N TYR A 9 -23.79 14.09 -36.38
CA TYR A 9 -22.85 14.10 -35.24
C TYR A 9 -23.05 12.82 -34.42
N THR A 10 -22.10 11.91 -34.55
CA THR A 10 -22.00 10.73 -33.66
C THR A 10 -21.38 11.21 -32.35
N ALA A 11 -22.20 11.45 -31.36
CA ALA A 11 -21.73 11.64 -29.98
C ALA A 11 -21.27 10.28 -29.44
N LEU A 12 -19.96 10.08 -29.39
CA LEU A 12 -19.34 8.86 -28.88
C LEU A 12 -19.16 8.98 -27.36
N LEU A 13 -19.89 8.17 -26.68
CA LEU A 13 -19.80 7.58 -25.35
C LEU A 13 -18.45 7.78 -24.63
N LEU A 14 -18.41 8.73 -23.72
CA LEU A 14 -17.47 8.85 -22.62
C LEU A 14 -18.27 8.66 -21.32
N GLY A 15 -18.61 7.42 -20.98
CA GLY A 15 -19.45 7.15 -19.80
C GLY A 15 -19.37 5.74 -19.22
N ALA A 16 -18.37 4.93 -19.62
CA ALA A 16 -18.37 3.51 -19.25
C ALA A 16 -17.44 3.13 -18.05
N ASN A 17 -16.52 3.99 -17.63
CA ASN A 17 -15.52 3.60 -16.60
C ASN A 17 -15.89 3.91 -15.15
N THR A 18 -16.83 4.81 -14.88
CA THR A 18 -17.15 5.19 -13.49
C THR A 18 -18.08 4.20 -12.77
N LEU A 19 -18.87 3.43 -13.51
CA LEU A 19 -19.76 2.43 -12.92
C LEU A 19 -19.01 1.15 -12.50
N GLY A 20 -17.94 0.77 -13.21
CA GLY A 20 -17.11 -0.38 -12.87
C GLY A 20 -16.32 -0.19 -11.58
N ALA A 21 -15.63 0.95 -11.44
CA ALA A 21 -14.81 1.25 -10.28
C ALA A 21 -15.62 1.34 -8.96
N ASN A 22 -16.83 1.89 -9.01
CA ASN A 22 -17.70 1.97 -7.83
C ASN A 22 -18.27 0.61 -7.40
N ALA A 23 -18.50 -0.30 -8.35
CA ALA A 23 -18.96 -1.66 -8.03
C ALA A 23 -17.83 -2.48 -7.38
N ALA A 24 -16.62 -2.35 -7.89
CA ALA A 24 -15.42 -2.99 -7.41
C ALA A 24 -15.08 -2.59 -5.96
N LEU A 25 -15.02 -1.30 -5.65
CA LEU A 25 -14.82 -0.81 -4.28
C LEU A 25 -15.92 -1.26 -3.31
N ALA A 26 -17.15 -1.45 -3.79
CA ALA A 26 -18.24 -1.99 -2.97
C ALA A 26 -18.02 -3.47 -2.62
N ASP A 27 -17.50 -4.28 -3.55
CA ASP A 27 -17.18 -5.69 -3.33
C ASP A 27 -16.03 -5.85 -2.32
N VAL A 28 -14.93 -5.10 -2.49
CA VAL A 28 -13.82 -5.09 -1.53
C VAL A 28 -14.28 -4.62 -0.15
N SER A 29 -15.14 -3.60 -0.09
CA SER A 29 -15.69 -3.11 1.18
C SER A 29 -16.52 -4.17 1.93
N ALA A 30 -17.22 -5.04 1.21
CA ALA A 30 -18.03 -6.12 1.79
C ALA A 30 -17.17 -7.26 2.38
N LEU A 31 -15.92 -7.41 1.93
CA LEU A 31 -14.99 -8.43 2.44
C LEU A 31 -14.32 -8.03 3.77
N ARG A 32 -14.49 -6.80 4.25
CA ARG A 32 -13.84 -6.34 5.47
C ARG A 32 -14.39 -7.09 6.69
N ALA A 33 -13.51 -7.81 7.38
CA ALA A 33 -13.79 -8.49 8.63
C ALA A 33 -12.55 -8.40 9.56
N GLY A 34 -12.70 -8.75 10.82
CA GLY A 34 -11.60 -8.71 11.79
C GLY A 34 -10.89 -7.35 11.81
N ASP A 35 -9.56 -7.37 11.75
CA ASP A 35 -8.74 -6.15 11.71
C ASP A 35 -8.96 -5.31 10.45
N MET A 36 -9.38 -5.94 9.35
CA MET A 36 -9.65 -5.25 8.09
C MET A 36 -10.88 -4.32 8.16
N LEU A 37 -11.68 -4.36 9.22
CA LEU A 37 -12.68 -3.32 9.49
C LEU A 37 -12.04 -1.93 9.68
N LYS A 38 -10.77 -1.87 10.07
CA LYS A 38 -9.97 -0.63 10.19
C LYS A 38 -9.45 -0.12 8.84
N LEU A 39 -9.48 -0.94 7.77
CA LEU A 39 -8.99 -0.55 6.45
C LEU A 39 -9.97 0.44 5.80
N ASN A 40 -9.52 1.65 5.55
CA ASN A 40 -10.29 2.68 4.87
C ASN A 40 -9.88 2.71 3.39
N LEU A 41 -10.84 2.44 2.50
CA LEU A 41 -10.66 2.64 1.07
C LEU A 41 -10.70 4.15 0.77
N THR A 42 -9.80 4.61 -0.10
CA THR A 42 -9.68 6.03 -0.48
C THR A 42 -9.78 6.18 -1.99
N GLU A 43 -10.07 7.40 -2.45
CA GLU A 43 -9.77 7.73 -3.85
C GLU A 43 -8.26 7.58 -4.08
N ALA A 44 -7.87 7.22 -5.30
CA ALA A 44 -6.48 7.02 -5.66
C ALA A 44 -5.69 8.35 -5.54
N VAL A 45 -4.67 8.35 -4.70
CA VAL A 45 -3.80 9.52 -4.44
C VAL A 45 -2.37 9.17 -4.78
N ALA A 46 -1.74 9.93 -5.68
CA ALA A 46 -0.35 9.70 -6.06
C ALA A 46 0.58 9.80 -4.83
N LEU A 47 1.55 8.89 -4.76
CA LEU A 47 2.58 8.95 -3.72
C LEU A 47 3.49 10.16 -3.93
N PRO A 48 4.02 10.75 -2.83
CA PRO A 48 5.00 11.84 -2.93
C PRO A 48 6.35 11.33 -3.43
N GLU A 49 7.04 12.16 -4.21
CA GLU A 49 8.41 11.92 -4.67
C GLU A 49 9.42 12.20 -3.52
N VAL A 50 9.50 11.27 -2.58
CA VAL A 50 10.41 11.32 -1.43
C VAL A 50 11.28 10.08 -1.43
N ALA A 51 12.60 10.27 -1.33
CA ALA A 51 13.54 9.17 -1.22
C ALA A 51 13.49 8.53 0.19
N ILE A 52 13.64 7.21 0.21
CA ILE A 52 13.89 6.42 1.42
C ILE A 52 15.26 5.77 1.31
N LEU A 53 15.84 5.37 2.42
CA LEU A 53 17.15 4.70 2.44
C LEU A 53 16.98 3.20 2.63
N ASP A 54 17.88 2.40 2.06
CA ASP A 54 18.02 0.99 2.42
C ASP A 54 19.00 0.80 3.59
N GLY A 55 19.27 -0.47 3.95
CA GLY A 55 20.18 -0.83 5.01
C GLY A 55 21.65 -0.47 4.75
N ASP A 56 22.02 -0.24 3.50
CA ASP A 56 23.38 0.17 3.07
C ASP A 56 23.48 1.69 2.91
N GLY A 57 22.36 2.42 3.10
CA GLY A 57 22.27 3.87 2.99
C GLY A 57 22.07 4.37 1.55
N ALA A 58 21.76 3.49 0.60
CA ALA A 58 21.40 3.91 -0.74
C ALA A 58 19.98 4.48 -0.80
N GLU A 59 19.79 5.51 -1.63
CA GLU A 59 18.50 6.15 -1.83
C GLU A 59 17.63 5.36 -2.83
N HIS A 60 16.36 5.20 -2.49
CA HIS A 60 15.34 4.56 -3.31
C HIS A 60 14.12 5.46 -3.45
N SER A 61 13.58 5.56 -4.66
CA SER A 61 12.25 6.13 -4.89
C SER A 61 11.19 5.04 -4.84
N LEU A 62 10.02 5.35 -4.27
CA LEU A 62 8.89 4.42 -4.29
C LEU A 62 8.40 4.10 -5.71
N SER A 63 8.73 4.93 -6.70
CA SER A 63 8.44 4.68 -8.11
C SER A 63 9.09 3.42 -8.69
N GLN A 64 10.17 2.91 -8.07
CA GLN A 64 10.79 1.65 -8.52
C GLN A 64 9.89 0.41 -8.31
N TRP A 65 8.85 0.51 -7.47
CA TRP A 65 7.84 -0.54 -7.27
C TRP A 65 6.56 -0.33 -8.11
N GLN A 66 6.54 0.67 -9.01
CA GLN A 66 5.44 0.78 -9.98
C GLN A 66 5.33 -0.50 -10.83
N GLY A 67 4.12 -0.86 -11.19
CA GLY A 67 3.81 -2.11 -11.88
C GLY A 67 3.48 -3.28 -10.95
N GLN A 68 3.59 -3.11 -9.62
CA GLN A 68 3.17 -4.11 -8.64
C GLN A 68 2.36 -3.46 -7.52
N TRP A 69 1.56 -4.27 -6.85
CA TRP A 69 0.88 -3.87 -5.62
C TRP A 69 1.86 -3.78 -4.46
N VAL A 70 1.69 -2.78 -3.58
CA VAL A 70 2.57 -2.54 -2.44
C VAL A 70 1.77 -2.41 -1.15
N VAL A 71 2.23 -3.10 -0.10
CA VAL A 71 1.86 -2.85 1.29
C VAL A 71 2.97 -2.03 1.93
N LEU A 72 2.79 -0.72 1.97
CA LEU A 72 3.73 0.24 2.54
C LEU A 72 3.40 0.45 4.02
N ASN A 73 4.26 -0.03 4.92
CA ASN A 73 4.03 0.04 6.36
C ASN A 73 4.99 1.03 7.02
N PHE A 74 4.45 2.02 7.72
CA PHE A 74 5.21 2.98 8.53
C PHE A 74 5.32 2.46 9.97
N TRP A 75 6.54 2.23 10.44
CA TRP A 75 6.80 1.64 11.73
C TRP A 75 8.04 2.22 12.43
N ALA A 76 8.36 1.73 13.62
CA ALA A 76 9.61 2.00 14.31
C ALA A 76 9.97 0.90 15.32
N THR A 77 11.25 0.73 15.60
CA THR A 77 11.75 -0.27 16.55
C THR A 77 11.29 -0.04 17.98
N TRP A 78 10.96 1.19 18.36
CA TRP A 78 10.44 1.59 19.66
C TRP A 78 8.90 1.54 19.77
N CYS A 79 8.19 1.26 18.67
CA CYS A 79 6.74 1.19 18.59
C CYS A 79 6.26 -0.23 18.90
N ALA A 80 5.68 -0.45 20.08
CA ALA A 80 5.26 -1.79 20.52
C ALA A 80 4.21 -2.45 19.59
N PRO A 81 3.11 -1.79 19.17
CA PRO A 81 2.15 -2.39 18.24
C PRO A 81 2.78 -2.66 16.86
N CYS A 82 3.72 -1.84 16.38
CA CYS A 82 4.42 -2.09 15.13
C CYS A 82 5.26 -3.38 15.20
N ARG A 83 5.95 -3.60 16.31
CA ARG A 83 6.72 -4.84 16.56
C ARG A 83 5.83 -6.07 16.60
N HIS A 84 4.60 -5.91 17.10
CA HIS A 84 3.63 -6.99 17.20
C HIS A 84 3.15 -7.45 15.81
N GLU A 85 2.87 -6.53 14.90
CA GLU A 85 2.37 -6.87 13.55
C GLU A 85 3.46 -7.34 12.58
N MET A 86 4.74 -6.98 12.79
CA MET A 86 5.82 -7.22 11.82
C MET A 86 5.98 -8.68 11.39
N PRO A 87 5.88 -9.70 12.29
CA PRO A 87 5.93 -11.10 11.87
C PRO A 87 4.80 -11.47 10.88
N SER A 88 3.60 -10.89 11.02
CA SER A 88 2.48 -11.13 10.12
C SER A 88 2.73 -10.52 8.74
N LEU A 89 3.38 -9.37 8.65
CA LEU A 89 3.85 -8.77 7.40
C LEU A 89 4.88 -9.67 6.69
N GLY A 90 5.80 -10.28 7.44
CA GLY A 90 6.74 -11.27 6.89
C GLY A 90 6.04 -12.51 6.34
N ARG A 91 5.02 -13.03 7.05
CA ARG A 91 4.22 -14.17 6.56
C ARG A 91 3.36 -13.79 5.36
N LEU A 92 2.80 -12.56 5.34
CA LEU A 92 2.10 -12.03 4.17
C LEU A 92 3.00 -12.04 2.93
N GLN A 93 4.22 -11.50 3.03
CA GLN A 93 5.19 -11.49 1.91
C GLN A 93 5.50 -12.91 1.41
N ALA A 94 5.54 -13.90 2.31
CA ALA A 94 5.80 -15.29 1.93
C ALA A 94 4.60 -15.94 1.21
N THR A 95 3.37 -15.57 1.58
CA THR A 95 2.14 -16.15 1.02
C THR A 95 1.64 -15.45 -0.23
N MET A 96 1.98 -14.17 -0.41
CA MET A 96 1.60 -13.33 -1.56
C MET A 96 2.86 -12.74 -2.23
N PRO A 97 3.65 -13.54 -2.97
CA PRO A 97 4.96 -13.11 -3.51
C PRO A 97 4.84 -12.05 -4.61
N ASP A 98 3.69 -11.92 -5.26
CA ASP A 98 3.42 -10.89 -6.30
C ASP A 98 3.11 -9.51 -5.70
N LEU A 99 2.96 -9.43 -4.38
CA LEU A 99 2.77 -8.21 -3.60
C LEU A 99 4.12 -7.81 -2.98
N ALA A 100 4.49 -6.54 -3.03
CA ALA A 100 5.67 -6.04 -2.31
C ALA A 100 5.28 -5.54 -0.92
N VAL A 101 5.88 -6.08 0.15
CA VAL A 101 5.72 -5.59 1.52
C VAL A 101 6.93 -4.74 1.89
N LEU A 102 6.72 -3.44 2.13
CA LEU A 102 7.76 -2.45 2.35
C LEU A 102 7.61 -1.79 3.73
N PRO A 103 8.19 -2.36 4.79
CA PRO A 103 8.22 -1.71 6.09
C PRO A 103 9.28 -0.60 6.11
N VAL A 104 8.83 0.66 6.22
CA VAL A 104 9.69 1.84 6.28
C VAL A 104 9.80 2.34 7.73
N ALA A 105 10.99 2.17 8.30
CA ALA A 105 11.29 2.62 9.66
C ALA A 105 11.39 4.15 9.72
N THR A 106 10.39 4.78 10.33
CA THR A 106 10.21 6.24 10.35
C THR A 106 10.82 6.89 11.58
N GLY A 107 11.56 7.97 11.38
CA GLY A 107 12.25 8.72 12.43
C GLY A 107 13.51 8.02 12.94
N ARG A 108 13.80 8.17 14.24
CA ARG A 108 15.03 7.63 14.84
C ARG A 108 14.99 6.10 14.95
N ASN A 109 15.64 5.47 13.99
CA ASN A 109 15.91 4.04 13.95
C ASN A 109 17.36 3.84 13.50
N SER A 110 17.95 2.69 13.80
CA SER A 110 19.23 2.27 13.22
C SER A 110 19.09 0.93 12.49
N VAL A 111 19.92 0.73 11.49
CA VAL A 111 19.97 -0.53 10.72
C VAL A 111 20.20 -1.72 11.67
N GLU A 112 21.16 -1.60 12.60
CA GLU A 112 21.49 -2.66 13.57
C GLU A 112 20.29 -2.96 14.50
N GLY A 113 19.53 -1.92 14.89
CA GLY A 113 18.34 -2.07 15.71
C GLY A 113 17.21 -2.80 15.00
N ILE A 114 17.02 -2.49 13.70
CA ILE A 114 16.03 -3.14 12.83
C ILE A 114 16.45 -4.60 12.59
N THR A 115 17.68 -4.84 12.19
CA THR A 115 18.21 -6.19 11.90
C THR A 115 18.10 -7.10 13.12
N ARG A 116 18.54 -6.62 14.28
CA ARG A 116 18.40 -7.38 15.52
C ARG A 116 16.93 -7.70 15.86
N PHE A 117 16.02 -6.74 15.65
CA PHE A 117 14.60 -7.00 15.87
C PHE A 117 14.06 -8.03 14.87
N TYR A 118 14.44 -7.96 13.60
CA TYR A 118 14.03 -8.93 12.58
C TYR A 118 14.53 -10.35 12.94
N GLU A 119 15.76 -10.48 13.40
CA GLU A 119 16.31 -11.77 13.89
C GLU A 119 15.50 -12.29 15.08
N GLU A 120 15.25 -11.46 16.10
CA GLU A 120 14.45 -11.82 17.30
C GLU A 120 13.02 -12.24 16.92
N ALA A 121 12.42 -11.59 15.94
CA ALA A 121 11.05 -11.82 15.49
C ALA A 121 10.90 -12.92 14.42
N GLY A 122 12.02 -13.47 13.91
CA GLY A 122 12.04 -14.47 12.84
C GLY A 122 11.62 -13.91 11.47
N VAL A 123 11.80 -12.61 11.25
CA VAL A 123 11.51 -11.93 9.98
C VAL A 123 12.76 -11.98 9.09
N THR A 124 12.70 -12.71 7.98
CA THR A 124 13.88 -12.97 7.12
C THR A 124 13.72 -12.52 5.68
N ASN A 125 12.53 -12.04 5.31
CA ASN A 125 12.12 -11.80 3.93
C ASN A 125 11.60 -10.38 3.68
N LEU A 126 11.76 -9.48 4.65
CA LEU A 126 11.39 -8.06 4.50
C LEU A 126 12.65 -7.19 4.36
N PRO A 127 12.62 -6.15 3.50
CA PRO A 127 13.73 -5.24 3.36
C PRO A 127 13.91 -4.35 4.61
N VAL A 128 15.14 -3.89 4.82
CA VAL A 128 15.45 -2.83 5.79
C VAL A 128 15.35 -1.50 5.05
N LEU A 129 14.28 -0.74 5.31
CA LEU A 129 14.04 0.57 4.71
C LEU A 129 13.85 1.61 5.81
N LEU A 130 14.38 2.83 5.57
CA LEU A 130 14.38 3.91 6.54
C LEU A 130 13.87 5.23 5.93
N ASP A 131 13.11 5.97 6.72
CA ASP A 131 12.75 7.37 6.53
C ASP A 131 13.23 8.17 7.76
N PRO A 132 14.56 8.40 7.91
CA PRO A 132 15.16 8.89 9.15
C PRO A 132 14.73 10.31 9.52
N GLN A 133 14.35 11.10 8.52
CA GLN A 133 13.83 12.46 8.71
C GLN A 133 12.31 12.50 8.83
N SER A 134 11.62 11.36 8.74
CA SER A 134 10.15 11.25 8.68
C SER A 134 9.56 12.12 7.55
N GLU A 135 10.28 12.27 6.45
CA GLU A 135 9.83 13.12 5.34
C GLU A 135 8.71 12.46 4.56
N LEU A 136 8.89 11.19 4.20
CA LEU A 136 7.85 10.40 3.55
C LEU A 136 6.60 10.30 4.45
N ALA A 137 6.79 9.96 5.71
CA ALA A 137 5.70 9.85 6.67
C ALA A 137 4.90 11.16 6.80
N ARG A 138 5.58 12.31 6.89
CA ARG A 138 4.90 13.63 6.94
C ARG A 138 4.15 13.96 5.66
N ASN A 139 4.76 13.73 4.49
CA ASN A 139 4.13 13.98 3.20
C ASN A 139 2.89 13.11 2.99
N MET A 140 2.88 11.89 3.55
CA MET A 140 1.74 10.98 3.55
C MET A 140 0.80 11.15 4.75
N ALA A 141 0.94 12.24 5.50
CA ALA A 141 0.11 12.59 6.67
C ALA A 141 0.06 11.49 7.76
N VAL A 142 1.12 10.70 7.92
CA VAL A 142 1.27 9.73 9.01
C VAL A 142 1.51 10.47 10.32
N ARG A 143 0.53 10.41 11.23
CA ARG A 143 0.56 11.14 12.52
C ARG A 143 0.84 10.27 13.73
N GLY A 144 0.86 8.94 13.54
CA GLY A 144 1.10 7.94 14.58
C GLY A 144 1.50 6.64 13.93
N LEU A 145 2.00 5.69 14.70
CA LEU A 145 2.48 4.39 14.20
C LEU A 145 1.72 3.24 14.89
N PRO A 146 1.53 2.12 14.19
CA PRO A 146 1.78 1.93 12.77
C PRO A 146 0.70 2.54 11.87
N VAL A 147 1.05 2.80 10.61
CA VAL A 147 0.11 3.08 9.53
C VAL A 147 0.53 2.24 8.35
N THR A 148 -0.42 1.53 7.75
CA THR A 148 -0.19 0.77 6.53
C THR A 148 -1.01 1.34 5.39
N VAL A 149 -0.37 1.53 4.25
CA VAL A 149 -0.97 2.08 3.03
C VAL A 149 -0.91 1.01 1.95
N ILE A 150 -2.03 0.77 1.27
CA ILE A 150 -2.08 -0.10 0.10
C ILE A 150 -1.92 0.77 -1.13
N VAL A 151 -0.92 0.43 -1.94
CA VAL A 151 -0.55 1.18 -3.16
C VAL A 151 -0.79 0.28 -4.37
N ASN A 152 -1.49 0.81 -5.36
CA ASN A 152 -1.77 0.11 -6.61
C ASN A 152 -0.57 0.15 -7.58
N PRO A 153 -0.58 -0.63 -8.68
CA PRO A 153 0.52 -0.65 -9.66
C PRO A 153 0.83 0.70 -10.32
N ASP A 154 -0.12 1.64 -10.36
CA ASP A 154 0.09 2.99 -10.87
C ASP A 154 0.85 3.90 -9.89
N GLY A 155 1.18 3.41 -8.68
CA GLY A 155 1.86 4.18 -7.64
C GLY A 155 0.92 5.10 -6.86
N HIS A 156 -0.35 4.75 -6.72
CA HIS A 156 -1.32 5.52 -5.96
C HIS A 156 -1.74 4.78 -4.68
N GLU A 157 -1.83 5.51 -3.59
CA GLU A 157 -2.53 5.04 -2.38
C GLU A 157 -4.00 4.85 -2.71
N VAL A 158 -4.55 3.66 -2.41
CA VAL A 158 -5.97 3.31 -2.63
C VAL A 158 -6.66 2.85 -1.36
N ALA A 159 -5.90 2.54 -0.31
CA ALA A 159 -6.44 2.21 1.01
C ALA A 159 -5.43 2.50 2.11
N ARG A 160 -5.93 2.70 3.33
CA ARG A 160 -5.11 2.98 4.52
C ARG A 160 -5.69 2.33 5.76
N LEU A 161 -4.82 1.71 6.57
CA LEU A 161 -5.14 1.21 7.90
C LEU A 161 -4.29 1.94 8.94
N ILE A 162 -4.94 2.47 9.99
CA ILE A 162 -4.28 3.11 11.13
C ILE A 162 -4.36 2.16 12.32
N GLY A 163 -3.22 1.87 12.92
CA GLY A 163 -3.06 0.86 13.97
C GLY A 163 -2.53 -0.46 13.40
N ASP A 164 -2.24 -1.40 14.30
CA ASP A 164 -1.73 -2.73 13.96
C ASP A 164 -2.82 -3.66 13.41
N ALA A 165 -2.40 -4.69 12.68
CA ALA A 165 -3.27 -5.74 12.16
C ALA A 165 -2.51 -7.07 11.97
N GLU A 166 -3.25 -8.18 11.96
CA GLU A 166 -2.75 -9.48 11.50
C GLU A 166 -2.82 -9.56 9.98
N TRP A 167 -1.73 -9.17 9.33
CA TRP A 167 -1.67 -9.01 7.87
C TRP A 167 -1.70 -10.33 7.09
N ASP A 168 -1.34 -11.44 7.70
CA ASP A 168 -1.44 -12.79 7.12
C ASP A 168 -2.76 -13.50 7.47
N SER A 169 -3.73 -12.80 8.08
CA SER A 169 -5.06 -13.34 8.31
C SER A 169 -5.79 -13.63 7.00
N ALA A 170 -6.72 -14.59 7.02
CA ALA A 170 -7.54 -14.92 5.85
C ALA A 170 -8.31 -13.70 5.32
N ASP A 171 -8.79 -12.83 6.21
CA ASP A 171 -9.52 -11.61 5.85
C ASP A 171 -8.60 -10.60 5.13
N ALA A 172 -7.36 -10.41 5.61
CA ALA A 172 -6.38 -9.52 4.98
C ALA A 172 -5.99 -10.03 3.60
N GLN A 173 -5.67 -11.32 3.49
CA GLN A 173 -5.32 -11.94 2.21
C GLN A 173 -6.47 -11.89 1.20
N ALA A 174 -7.72 -12.12 1.64
CA ALA A 174 -8.90 -12.05 0.76
C ALA A 174 -9.10 -10.64 0.19
N ILE A 175 -8.97 -9.60 1.03
CA ILE A 175 -9.10 -8.21 0.57
C ILE A 175 -7.98 -7.84 -0.39
N LEU A 176 -6.72 -8.15 -0.06
CA LEU A 176 -5.58 -7.85 -0.92
C LEU A 176 -5.69 -8.58 -2.26
N ALA A 177 -6.08 -9.87 -2.25
CA ALA A 177 -6.31 -10.64 -3.48
C ALA A 177 -7.43 -10.04 -4.35
N ALA A 178 -8.54 -9.60 -3.73
CA ALA A 178 -9.62 -8.95 -4.45
C ALA A 178 -9.16 -7.62 -5.09
N MET A 179 -8.41 -6.79 -4.36
CA MET A 179 -7.85 -5.53 -4.90
C MET A 179 -6.89 -5.79 -6.06
N MET A 180 -6.05 -6.83 -5.97
CA MET A 180 -5.11 -7.20 -7.03
C MET A 180 -5.82 -7.69 -8.30
N ALA A 181 -6.89 -8.45 -8.15
CA ALA A 181 -7.68 -8.97 -9.29
C ALA A 181 -8.42 -7.88 -10.07
N GLU A 182 -8.72 -6.73 -9.44
CA GLU A 182 -9.39 -5.60 -10.08
C GLU A 182 -8.43 -4.68 -10.85
N GLY A 183 -7.13 -4.78 -10.59
CA GLY A 183 -6.07 -3.99 -11.23
C GLY A 183 -5.48 -4.62 -12.50
N GLU A 184 -5.92 -5.82 -12.89
CA GLU A 184 -5.56 -6.49 -14.15
C GLU A 184 -6.55 -6.10 -15.26
#